data_0747de3da1a7213e6d5bb62503dc5b9f
#
_entry.id   0747de3da1a7213e6d5bb62503dc5b9f
#
_cell.length_a   1.000
_cell.length_b   1.000
_cell.length_c   1.000
_cell.angle_alpha   90.00
_cell.angle_beta   90.00
_cell.angle_gamma   90.00
#
_symmetry.space_group_name_H-M   'P 1'
#
loop_
_entity.id
_entity.type
_entity.pdbx_description
1 polymer ?
#
loop_
_entity_poly.entity_id
_entity_poly.type
_entity_poly.pdbx_seq_one_letter_code
_entity_poly.pdbx_strand_id
1 'polypeptide(L)'
;DIKVGQTAQISIPAIMAPVTGKVEQINKVRFVSPEGATHFEVVLVLDNPGTLAEGMDASAGLTAADGTPIYPYQNGKLEYYESTKITAKATGPVERVSLLNYGDVKAGQLLVQLGAKDTDEEIASKENALKAAQEKLEEATKELEKYNAVAPIDGTVLQCSLTEGQEVSSGQGITIADTSQMIIEIQVDERNA
;
A
#
# COMPACT_ATOMS: atom_id res chain seq x y z
N ASP A 1 -12.12 41.84 22.23
CA ASP A 1 -11.42 40.55 22.20
C ASP A 1 -11.56 39.91 20.81
N ILE A 2 -10.46 39.39 20.30
CA ILE A 2 -10.43 38.61 19.05
C ILE A 2 -11.02 37.23 19.30
N LYS A 3 -11.79 36.69 18.34
CA LYS A 3 -12.43 35.37 18.43
C LYS A 3 -12.07 34.51 17.23
N VAL A 4 -11.99 33.22 17.43
CA VAL A 4 -11.88 32.23 16.35
C VAL A 4 -13.14 32.35 15.46
N GLY A 5 -12.96 32.28 14.13
CA GLY A 5 -13.99 32.49 13.13
C GLY A 5 -14.24 33.96 12.78
N GLN A 6 -13.64 34.91 13.48
CA GLN A 6 -13.78 36.33 13.19
C GLN A 6 -13.17 36.68 11.82
N THR A 7 -13.86 37.50 11.06
CA THR A 7 -13.36 37.99 9.76
C THR A 7 -12.27 39.04 9.96
N ALA A 8 -11.24 38.99 9.11
CA ALA A 8 -10.15 39.93 9.04
C ALA A 8 -9.98 40.48 7.62
N GLN A 9 -9.62 41.72 7.51
CA GLN A 9 -9.17 42.31 6.22
C GLN A 9 -7.65 42.17 6.12
N ILE A 10 -7.19 41.45 5.11
CA ILE A 10 -5.77 41.16 4.92
C ILE A 10 -5.27 42.00 3.74
N SER A 11 -4.28 42.80 4.02
CA SER A 11 -3.57 43.61 3.03
C SER A 11 -2.27 42.90 2.66
N ILE A 12 -2.09 42.66 1.37
CA ILE A 12 -0.90 42.02 0.81
C ILE A 12 -0.33 43.01 -0.20
N PRO A 13 0.87 43.59 0.01
CA PRO A 13 1.43 44.59 -0.86
C PRO A 13 1.60 44.14 -2.31
N ALA A 14 1.77 42.86 -2.54
CA ALA A 14 1.90 42.29 -3.88
C ALA A 14 0.59 42.33 -4.72
N ILE A 15 -0.56 42.49 -4.07
CA ILE A 15 -1.87 42.64 -4.72
C ILE A 15 -2.55 43.88 -4.19
N MET A 16 -3.06 44.73 -5.09
CA MET A 16 -3.62 46.02 -4.71
C MET A 16 -5.02 45.97 -4.08
N ALA A 17 -5.60 44.79 -3.92
CA ALA A 17 -6.92 44.60 -3.33
C ALA A 17 -6.81 43.86 -1.98
N PRO A 18 -7.54 44.28 -0.94
CA PRO A 18 -7.59 43.55 0.33
C PRO A 18 -8.30 42.21 0.11
N VAL A 19 -7.75 41.16 0.77
CA VAL A 19 -8.33 39.82 0.78
C VAL A 19 -9.00 39.58 2.14
N THR A 20 -10.13 38.94 2.12
CA THR A 20 -10.85 38.59 3.34
C THR A 20 -10.34 37.25 3.86
N GLY A 21 -9.95 37.21 5.13
CA GLY A 21 -9.59 35.96 5.83
C GLY A 21 -10.41 35.80 7.11
N LYS A 22 -10.18 34.69 7.80
CA LYS A 22 -10.78 34.38 9.07
C LYS A 22 -9.74 33.96 10.09
N VAL A 23 -9.99 34.32 11.35
CA VAL A 23 -9.18 33.85 12.50
C VAL A 23 -9.42 32.36 12.67
N GLU A 24 -8.40 31.55 12.48
CA GLU A 24 -8.44 30.12 12.67
C GLU A 24 -7.99 29.73 14.08
N GLN A 25 -6.90 30.30 14.52
CA GLN A 25 -6.31 29.96 15.81
C GLN A 25 -5.80 31.22 16.52
N ILE A 26 -5.91 31.20 17.84
CA ILE A 26 -5.34 32.22 18.72
C ILE A 26 -4.37 31.49 19.66
N ASN A 27 -3.10 31.74 19.47
CA ASN A 27 -2.05 31.21 20.34
C ASN A 27 -1.89 32.17 21.53
N LYS A 28 -2.36 31.76 22.70
CA LYS A 28 -2.35 32.57 23.91
C LYS A 28 -0.98 32.61 24.62
N VAL A 29 0.05 32.01 24.04
CA VAL A 29 1.41 32.15 24.54
C VAL A 29 1.85 33.60 24.32
N ARG A 30 2.09 34.30 25.42
CA ARG A 30 2.45 35.71 25.37
C ARG A 30 3.93 35.88 25.11
N PHE A 31 4.27 36.82 24.25
CA PHE A 31 5.63 37.33 24.14
C PHE A 31 5.65 38.83 24.45
N VAL A 32 6.76 39.31 24.99
CA VAL A 32 6.93 40.71 25.35
C VAL A 32 7.84 41.36 24.32
N SER A 33 7.38 42.45 23.70
CA SER A 33 8.20 43.22 22.78
C SER A 33 9.31 43.98 23.52
N PRO A 34 10.35 44.45 22.81
CA PRO A 34 11.42 45.25 23.44
C PRO A 34 10.91 46.50 24.19
N GLU A 35 9.79 47.04 23.78
CA GLU A 35 9.09 48.17 24.38
C GLU A 35 8.27 47.83 25.61
N GLY A 36 8.22 46.53 25.98
CA GLY A 36 7.50 46.04 27.16
C GLY A 36 6.00 45.72 26.92
N ALA A 37 5.49 45.82 25.69
CA ALA A 37 4.13 45.46 25.38
C ALA A 37 3.98 43.93 25.26
N THR A 38 2.85 43.40 25.72
CA THR A 38 2.54 41.96 25.65
C THR A 38 1.71 41.69 24.42
N HIS A 39 2.17 40.75 23.61
CA HIS A 39 1.54 40.31 22.39
C HIS A 39 1.18 38.80 22.43
N PHE A 40 0.30 38.40 21.59
CA PHE A 40 -0.02 36.97 21.29
C PHE A 40 -0.19 36.78 19.81
N GLU A 41 -0.01 35.58 19.35
CA GLU A 41 -0.09 35.23 17.92
C GLU A 41 -1.52 34.86 17.53
N VAL A 42 -1.93 35.31 16.35
CA VAL A 42 -3.21 34.96 15.74
C VAL A 42 -2.94 34.40 14.34
N VAL A 43 -3.40 33.19 14.10
CA VAL A 43 -3.33 32.54 12.77
C VAL A 43 -4.60 32.88 12.00
N LEU A 44 -4.42 33.36 10.79
CA LEU A 44 -5.49 33.73 9.86
C LEU A 44 -5.43 32.82 8.64
N VAL A 45 -6.57 32.36 8.22
CA VAL A 45 -6.72 31.60 6.97
C VAL A 45 -7.44 32.45 5.94
N LEU A 46 -6.95 32.39 4.71
CA LEU A 46 -7.53 33.07 3.56
C LEU A 46 -7.49 32.16 2.33
N ASP A 47 -8.44 32.36 1.44
CA ASP A 47 -8.45 31.67 0.16
C ASP A 47 -7.41 32.27 -0.78
N ASN A 48 -6.64 31.42 -1.45
CA ASN A 48 -5.67 31.86 -2.46
C ASN A 48 -6.38 32.04 -3.81
N PRO A 49 -6.46 33.26 -4.35
CA PRO A 49 -7.04 33.51 -5.68
C PRO A 49 -6.15 33.00 -6.85
N GLY A 50 -5.05 32.29 -6.54
CA GLY A 50 -4.11 31.76 -7.52
C GLY A 50 -2.85 32.61 -7.76
N THR A 51 -2.74 33.76 -7.10
CA THR A 51 -1.61 34.71 -7.27
C THR A 51 -0.75 34.84 -6.02
N LEU A 52 -1.15 34.22 -4.91
CA LEU A 52 -0.42 34.29 -3.64
C LEU A 52 0.59 33.16 -3.55
N ALA A 53 1.79 33.49 -3.07
CA ALA A 53 2.87 32.55 -2.86
C ALA A 53 3.40 32.65 -1.43
N GLU A 54 4.03 31.57 -0.98
CA GLU A 54 4.72 31.52 0.29
C GLU A 54 5.79 32.62 0.40
N GLY A 55 5.93 33.19 1.60
CA GLY A 55 6.89 34.22 1.91
C GLY A 55 6.46 35.66 1.60
N MET A 56 5.31 35.87 0.95
CA MET A 56 4.79 37.23 0.74
C MET A 56 4.41 37.87 2.06
N ASP A 57 4.74 39.16 2.21
CA ASP A 57 4.37 39.94 3.38
C ASP A 57 2.85 40.21 3.38
N ALA A 58 2.22 40.08 4.53
CA ALA A 58 0.82 40.33 4.75
C ALA A 58 0.57 41.04 6.08
N SER A 59 -0.38 41.94 6.09
CA SER A 59 -0.86 42.62 7.29
C SER A 59 -2.36 42.41 7.44
N ALA A 60 -2.83 42.26 8.67
CA ALA A 60 -4.25 42.00 8.93
C ALA A 60 -4.87 43.09 9.82
N GLY A 61 -6.01 43.61 9.38
CA GLY A 61 -6.86 44.45 10.19
C GLY A 61 -8.01 43.63 10.79
N LEU A 62 -8.12 43.62 12.10
CA LEU A 62 -9.20 43.01 12.85
C LEU A 62 -10.03 44.11 13.52
N THR A 63 -11.25 43.78 13.91
CA THR A 63 -12.11 44.73 14.64
C THR A 63 -12.49 44.13 16.00
N ALA A 64 -12.24 44.82 17.08
CA ALA A 64 -12.69 44.40 18.38
C ALA A 64 -14.22 44.42 18.54
N ALA A 65 -14.73 43.80 19.57
CA ALA A 65 -16.18 43.72 19.82
C ALA A 65 -16.87 45.09 20.02
N ASP A 66 -16.10 46.08 20.40
CA ASP A 66 -16.55 47.50 20.58
C ASP A 66 -16.39 48.35 19.29
N GLY A 67 -15.97 47.74 18.16
CA GLY A 67 -15.74 48.42 16.91
C GLY A 67 -14.32 49.01 16.76
N THR A 68 -13.44 48.89 17.74
CA THR A 68 -12.10 49.42 17.67
C THR A 68 -11.22 48.60 16.71
N PRO A 69 -10.51 49.25 15.76
CA PRO A 69 -9.61 48.54 14.86
C PRO A 69 -8.38 48.02 15.60
N ILE A 70 -8.00 46.77 15.32
CA ILE A 70 -6.81 46.12 15.86
C ILE A 70 -5.85 45.86 14.69
N TYR A 71 -4.65 46.39 14.78
CA TYR A 71 -3.57 46.17 13.84
C TYR A 71 -2.48 45.30 14.44
N PRO A 72 -1.79 44.47 13.67
CA PRO A 72 -0.68 43.67 14.17
C PRO A 72 0.51 44.55 14.54
N TYR A 73 1.24 44.10 15.53
CA TYR A 73 2.52 44.72 15.92
C TYR A 73 3.57 44.60 14.81
N GLN A 74 3.59 43.44 14.15
CA GLN A 74 4.45 43.18 13.00
C GLN A 74 3.61 42.49 11.89
N ASN A 75 4.00 42.75 10.64
CA ASN A 75 3.44 42.04 9.51
C ASN A 75 3.82 40.57 9.58
N GLY A 76 2.88 39.71 9.15
CA GLY A 76 3.11 38.28 8.95
C GLY A 76 3.60 37.98 7.54
N LYS A 77 3.91 36.73 7.31
CA LYS A 77 4.18 36.17 5.99
C LYS A 77 3.15 35.12 5.64
N LEU A 78 2.84 35.01 4.36
CA LEU A 78 1.98 33.95 3.87
C LEU A 78 2.74 32.63 3.88
N GLU A 79 2.08 31.59 4.33
CA GLU A 79 2.54 30.21 4.29
C GLU A 79 1.44 29.35 3.68
N TYR A 80 1.81 28.25 3.04
CA TYR A 80 0.80 27.27 2.59
C TYR A 80 0.18 26.60 3.81
N TYR A 81 -1.16 26.45 3.77
CA TYR A 81 -1.91 25.82 4.87
C TYR A 81 -1.42 24.40 5.16
N GLU A 82 -1.08 23.65 4.11
CA GLU A 82 -0.50 22.32 4.20
C GLU A 82 0.57 22.16 3.11
N SER A 83 1.74 21.70 3.51
CA SER A 83 2.85 21.43 2.61
C SER A 83 3.49 20.09 2.96
N THR A 84 3.64 19.20 1.99
CA THR A 84 4.25 17.89 2.21
C THR A 84 5.37 17.64 1.21
N LYS A 85 6.55 17.30 1.71
CA LYS A 85 7.68 16.86 0.90
C LYS A 85 7.66 15.35 0.72
N ILE A 86 7.50 14.90 -0.51
CA ILE A 86 7.58 13.49 -0.87
C ILE A 86 9.03 13.16 -1.23
N THR A 87 9.59 12.14 -0.58
CA THR A 87 10.93 11.63 -0.87
C THR A 87 10.86 10.22 -1.43
N ALA A 88 11.77 9.89 -2.36
CA ALA A 88 11.87 8.55 -2.89
C ALA A 88 12.26 7.57 -1.76
N LYS A 89 11.56 6.43 -1.70
CA LYS A 89 11.82 5.34 -0.73
C LYS A 89 12.64 4.21 -1.33
N ALA A 90 12.92 4.28 -2.63
CA ALA A 90 13.73 3.33 -3.37
C ALA A 90 14.68 4.07 -4.31
N THR A 91 15.76 3.39 -4.70
CA THR A 91 16.73 3.88 -5.69
C THR A 91 16.45 3.19 -7.02
N GLY A 92 16.44 3.95 -8.09
CA GLY A 92 16.25 3.43 -9.45
C GLY A 92 16.20 4.55 -10.48
N PRO A 93 16.30 4.23 -11.76
CA PRO A 93 16.15 5.21 -12.82
C PRO A 93 14.70 5.73 -12.84
N VAL A 94 14.53 6.99 -13.16
CA VAL A 94 13.20 7.57 -13.33
C VAL A 94 12.67 7.17 -14.71
N GLU A 95 11.62 6.37 -14.76
CA GLU A 95 10.98 5.93 -16.00
C GLU A 95 9.93 6.93 -16.49
N ARG A 96 9.19 7.50 -15.56
CA ARG A 96 8.14 8.45 -15.88
C ARG A 96 8.03 9.53 -14.81
N VAL A 97 7.91 10.76 -15.27
CA VAL A 97 7.53 11.92 -14.47
C VAL A 97 6.31 12.58 -15.13
N SER A 98 5.25 12.75 -14.37
CA SER A 98 4.01 13.38 -14.85
C SER A 98 3.75 14.70 -14.12
N LEU A 99 4.83 15.45 -13.86
CA LEU A 99 4.79 16.68 -13.09
C LEU A 99 5.30 17.87 -13.88
N LEU A 100 4.62 18.99 -13.72
CA LEU A 100 5.10 20.31 -14.10
C LEU A 100 5.20 21.15 -12.83
N ASN A 101 6.18 22.03 -12.78
CA ASN A 101 6.25 23.00 -11.70
C ASN A 101 4.97 23.86 -11.74
N TYR A 102 4.37 24.04 -10.58
CA TYR A 102 3.09 24.76 -10.40
C TYR A 102 1.87 24.08 -11.06
N GLY A 103 1.98 22.83 -11.46
CA GLY A 103 0.86 22.05 -11.96
C GLY A 103 0.01 21.45 -10.83
N ASP A 104 -1.29 21.40 -11.06
CA ASP A 104 -2.23 20.79 -10.12
C ASP A 104 -2.10 19.29 -10.12
N VAL A 105 -2.16 18.69 -8.93
CA VAL A 105 -2.15 17.23 -8.71
C VAL A 105 -3.32 16.83 -7.83
N LYS A 106 -3.77 15.60 -8.00
CA LYS A 106 -4.86 15.03 -7.20
C LYS A 106 -4.32 13.99 -6.22
N ALA A 107 -4.99 13.84 -5.10
CA ALA A 107 -4.68 12.77 -4.16
C ALA A 107 -4.76 11.40 -4.87
N GLY A 108 -3.72 10.58 -4.69
CA GLY A 108 -3.60 9.28 -5.37
C GLY A 108 -3.06 9.31 -6.80
N GLN A 109 -2.81 10.48 -7.37
CA GLN A 109 -2.21 10.59 -8.70
C GLN A 109 -0.76 10.07 -8.69
N LEU A 110 -0.41 9.26 -9.70
CA LEU A 110 0.97 8.83 -9.91
C LEU A 110 1.83 10.02 -10.36
N LEU A 111 2.79 10.39 -9.55
CA LEU A 111 3.68 11.53 -9.77
C LEU A 111 4.96 11.13 -10.49
N VAL A 112 5.62 10.10 -9.97
CA VAL A 112 6.90 9.60 -10.46
C VAL A 112 6.88 8.08 -10.44
N GLN A 113 7.38 7.45 -11.48
CA GLN A 113 7.62 6.02 -11.55
C GLN A 113 9.13 5.77 -11.66
N LEU A 114 9.63 4.96 -10.75
CA LEU A 114 11.02 4.49 -10.79
C LEU A 114 11.07 3.10 -11.44
N GLY A 115 12.10 2.85 -12.22
CA GLY A 115 12.38 1.54 -12.77
C GLY A 115 12.94 0.61 -11.67
N ALA A 116 12.49 -0.62 -11.69
CA ALA A 116 12.85 -1.65 -10.73
C ALA A 116 13.51 -2.87 -11.40
N LYS A 117 14.25 -2.66 -12.49
CA LYS A 117 14.78 -3.75 -13.32
C LYS A 117 15.55 -4.80 -12.52
N ASP A 118 16.43 -4.37 -11.62
CA ASP A 118 17.22 -5.30 -10.81
C ASP A 118 16.33 -6.07 -9.82
N THR A 119 15.28 -5.41 -9.30
CA THR A 119 14.30 -6.04 -8.41
C THR A 119 13.41 -7.04 -9.14
N ASP A 120 13.03 -6.75 -10.38
CA ASP A 120 12.24 -7.65 -11.23
C ASP A 120 13.03 -8.93 -11.57
N GLU A 121 14.34 -8.80 -11.87
CA GLU A 121 15.23 -9.93 -12.09
C GLU A 121 15.40 -10.78 -10.81
N GLU A 122 15.51 -10.16 -9.66
CA GLU A 122 15.58 -10.87 -8.38
C GLU A 122 14.27 -11.60 -8.06
N ILE A 123 13.13 -10.98 -8.29
CA ILE A 123 11.81 -11.62 -8.12
C ILE A 123 11.70 -12.84 -9.03
N ALA A 124 12.00 -12.71 -10.32
CA ALA A 124 11.97 -13.83 -11.27
C ALA A 124 12.90 -14.98 -10.85
N SER A 125 14.09 -14.66 -10.34
CA SER A 125 15.02 -15.66 -9.79
C SER A 125 14.45 -16.42 -8.59
N LYS A 126 13.80 -15.70 -7.65
CA LYS A 126 13.15 -16.30 -6.48
C LYS A 126 11.94 -17.15 -6.85
N GLU A 127 11.13 -16.70 -7.82
CA GLU A 127 10.00 -17.47 -8.33
C GLU A 127 10.44 -18.79 -8.96
N ASN A 128 11.50 -18.77 -9.76
CA ASN A 128 12.08 -19.98 -10.35
C ASN A 128 12.62 -20.94 -9.27
N ALA A 129 13.28 -20.40 -8.22
CA ALA A 129 13.76 -21.21 -7.11
C ALA A 129 12.62 -21.83 -6.31
N LEU A 130 11.54 -21.09 -6.09
CA LEU A 130 10.33 -21.59 -5.43
C LEU A 130 9.69 -22.72 -6.23
N LYS A 131 9.54 -22.55 -7.55
CA LYS A 131 9.00 -23.58 -8.43
C LYS A 131 9.83 -24.87 -8.38
N ALA A 132 11.16 -24.75 -8.46
CA ALA A 132 12.04 -25.92 -8.36
C ALA A 132 11.94 -26.62 -6.99
N ALA A 133 11.76 -25.88 -5.91
CA ALA A 133 11.55 -26.46 -4.59
C ALA A 133 10.20 -27.18 -4.45
N GLN A 134 9.14 -26.63 -5.07
CA GLN A 134 7.82 -27.26 -5.11
C GLN A 134 7.85 -28.58 -5.90
N GLU A 135 8.50 -28.60 -7.07
CA GLU A 135 8.69 -29.82 -7.88
C GLU A 135 9.42 -30.92 -7.08
N LYS A 136 10.48 -30.56 -6.35
CA LYS A 136 11.18 -31.52 -5.47
C LYS A 136 10.32 -32.02 -4.33
N LEU A 137 9.48 -31.16 -3.75
CA LEU A 137 8.55 -31.57 -2.68
C LEU A 137 7.50 -32.55 -3.23
N GLU A 138 6.95 -32.28 -4.41
CA GLU A 138 6.03 -33.20 -5.07
C GLU A 138 6.68 -34.58 -5.36
N GLU A 139 7.91 -34.56 -5.87
CA GLU A 139 8.67 -35.79 -6.14
C GLU A 139 8.90 -36.57 -4.86
N ALA A 140 9.35 -35.90 -3.78
CA ALA A 140 9.56 -36.55 -2.48
C ALA A 140 8.26 -37.08 -1.88
N THR A 141 7.14 -36.38 -2.08
CA THR A 141 5.82 -36.84 -1.63
C THR A 141 5.38 -38.11 -2.40
N LYS A 142 5.55 -38.11 -3.71
CA LYS A 142 5.27 -39.32 -4.54
C LYS A 142 6.18 -40.49 -4.16
N GLU A 143 7.45 -40.24 -3.84
CA GLU A 143 8.32 -41.29 -3.32
C GLU A 143 7.82 -41.83 -1.97
N LEU A 144 7.38 -40.95 -1.08
CA LEU A 144 6.83 -41.35 0.23
C LEU A 144 5.53 -42.17 0.08
N GLU A 145 4.68 -41.85 -0.89
CA GLU A 145 3.47 -42.62 -1.19
C GLU A 145 3.77 -44.08 -1.57
N LYS A 146 4.91 -44.35 -2.19
CA LYS A 146 5.33 -45.71 -2.54
C LYS A 146 5.57 -46.60 -1.31
N TYR A 147 5.82 -46.00 -0.17
CA TYR A 147 5.98 -46.75 1.10
C TYR A 147 4.64 -47.09 1.76
N ASN A 148 3.55 -46.50 1.34
CA ASN A 148 2.20 -46.74 1.86
C ASN A 148 1.33 -47.34 0.76
N ALA A 149 1.34 -48.67 0.65
CA ALA A 149 0.48 -49.38 -0.28
C ALA A 149 -0.97 -49.30 0.19
N VAL A 150 -1.85 -48.69 -0.60
CA VAL A 150 -3.30 -48.66 -0.36
C VAL A 150 -4.02 -49.54 -1.37
N ALA A 151 -5.16 -50.12 -1.01
CA ALA A 151 -5.95 -50.91 -1.92
C ALA A 151 -6.51 -50.02 -3.07
N PRO A 152 -6.21 -50.33 -4.35
CA PRO A 152 -6.66 -49.55 -5.47
C PRO A 152 -8.15 -49.81 -5.88
N ILE A 153 -8.70 -50.92 -5.37
CA ILE A 153 -10.09 -51.36 -5.63
C ILE A 153 -10.71 -51.92 -4.36
N ASP A 154 -12.02 -51.88 -4.27
CA ASP A 154 -12.75 -52.65 -3.27
C ASP A 154 -12.71 -54.13 -3.66
N GLY A 155 -12.47 -54.98 -2.68
CA GLY A 155 -12.40 -56.42 -2.97
C GLY A 155 -11.86 -57.26 -1.80
N THR A 156 -11.59 -58.54 -2.12
CA THR A 156 -11.07 -59.53 -1.18
C THR A 156 -9.61 -59.77 -1.46
N VAL A 157 -8.78 -59.83 -0.39
CA VAL A 157 -7.39 -60.20 -0.52
C VAL A 157 -7.30 -61.70 -0.80
N LEU A 158 -6.87 -62.05 -2.02
CA LEU A 158 -6.69 -63.47 -2.42
C LEU A 158 -5.36 -64.04 -1.93
N GLN A 159 -4.33 -63.24 -1.93
CA GLN A 159 -2.99 -63.66 -1.52
C GLN A 159 -2.24 -62.51 -0.85
N CYS A 160 -1.68 -62.77 0.32
CA CYS A 160 -0.76 -61.87 0.99
C CYS A 160 0.41 -62.76 1.53
N SER A 161 1.62 -62.45 1.06
CA SER A 161 2.84 -63.12 1.48
C SER A 161 3.73 -62.24 2.36
N LEU A 162 3.21 -61.09 2.79
CA LEU A 162 3.96 -60.11 3.60
C LEU A 162 3.69 -60.32 5.08
N THR A 163 4.77 -60.20 5.87
CA THR A 163 4.72 -60.32 7.33
C THR A 163 5.35 -59.07 7.95
N GLU A 164 4.79 -58.60 9.06
CA GLU A 164 5.30 -57.44 9.78
C GLU A 164 6.78 -57.67 10.20
N GLY A 165 7.64 -56.67 9.93
CA GLY A 165 9.08 -56.74 10.20
C GLY A 165 9.92 -57.39 9.08
N GLN A 166 9.32 -57.87 8.02
CA GLN A 166 10.01 -58.44 6.87
C GLN A 166 10.49 -57.35 5.91
N GLU A 167 11.70 -57.48 5.38
CA GLU A 167 12.15 -56.66 4.24
C GLU A 167 11.48 -57.13 2.95
N VAL A 168 10.89 -56.18 2.23
CA VAL A 168 10.17 -56.46 0.99
C VAL A 168 11.04 -56.06 -0.20
N SER A 169 11.22 -57.00 -1.12
CA SER A 169 11.91 -56.73 -2.39
C SER A 169 10.92 -56.36 -3.50
N SER A 170 11.42 -55.69 -4.52
CA SER A 170 10.61 -55.36 -5.71
C SER A 170 10.00 -56.63 -6.32
N GLY A 171 8.68 -56.61 -6.54
CA GLY A 171 7.92 -57.72 -7.14
C GLY A 171 7.13 -58.60 -6.14
N GLN A 172 7.32 -58.43 -4.85
CA GLN A 172 6.46 -58.99 -3.83
C GLN A 172 5.22 -58.10 -3.64
N GLY A 173 4.05 -58.70 -3.50
CA GLY A 173 2.81 -57.92 -3.45
C GLY A 173 1.65 -58.66 -2.80
N ILE A 174 0.54 -57.94 -2.77
CA ILE A 174 -0.75 -58.42 -2.31
C ILE A 174 -1.66 -58.51 -3.53
N THR A 175 -2.37 -59.62 -3.70
CA THR A 175 -3.37 -59.74 -4.78
C THR A 175 -4.75 -59.49 -4.21
N ILE A 176 -5.45 -58.51 -4.79
CA ILE A 176 -6.81 -58.12 -4.44
C ILE A 176 -7.70 -58.38 -5.67
N ALA A 177 -8.86 -58.97 -5.49
CA ALA A 177 -9.84 -59.14 -6.56
C ALA A 177 -11.23 -58.73 -6.09
N ASP A 178 -12.00 -58.15 -7.02
CA ASP A 178 -13.44 -58.01 -6.86
C ASP A 178 -14.05 -59.37 -7.11
N THR A 179 -14.60 -59.98 -6.08
CA THR A 179 -15.24 -61.30 -6.14
C THR A 179 -16.73 -61.20 -6.38
N SER A 180 -17.27 -60.03 -6.57
CA SER A 180 -18.70 -59.80 -6.84
C SER A 180 -19.11 -60.23 -8.25
N GLN A 181 -18.16 -60.22 -9.19
CA GLN A 181 -18.40 -60.61 -10.59
C GLN A 181 -17.27 -61.54 -11.07
N MET A 182 -17.65 -62.50 -11.87
CA MET A 182 -16.74 -63.46 -12.50
C MET A 182 -16.87 -63.40 -13.99
N ILE A 183 -15.77 -63.49 -14.70
CA ILE A 183 -15.77 -63.61 -16.16
C ILE A 183 -15.34 -64.98 -16.59
N ILE A 184 -15.88 -65.49 -17.67
CA ILE A 184 -15.45 -66.71 -18.32
C ILE A 184 -15.07 -66.38 -19.76
N GLU A 185 -13.88 -66.74 -20.16
CA GLU A 185 -13.44 -66.68 -21.54
C GLU A 185 -13.56 -68.03 -22.17
N ILE A 186 -14.30 -68.14 -23.27
CA ILE A 186 -14.45 -69.37 -24.04
C ILE A 186 -13.98 -69.14 -25.49
N GLN A 187 -13.29 -70.12 -25.99
CA GLN A 187 -12.94 -70.12 -27.43
C GLN A 187 -14.05 -70.78 -28.17
N VAL A 188 -14.61 -70.09 -29.15
CA VAL A 188 -15.68 -70.63 -30.07
C VAL A 188 -15.05 -70.74 -31.45
N ASP A 189 -15.45 -71.85 -32.17
CA ASP A 189 -15.07 -72.04 -33.56
C ASP A 189 -15.72 -70.95 -34.43
N GLU A 190 -14.99 -70.50 -35.42
CA GLU A 190 -15.36 -69.41 -36.34
C GLU A 190 -16.75 -69.75 -37.06
N ARG A 191 -17.15 -71.01 -37.06
CA ARG A 191 -18.47 -71.45 -37.62
C ARG A 191 -19.65 -71.11 -36.70
N ASN A 192 -19.39 -70.69 -35.44
CA ASN A 192 -20.42 -70.42 -34.39
C ASN A 192 -20.38 -68.98 -33.86
N ALA A 193 -19.62 -68.08 -34.49
CA ALA A 193 -19.55 -66.69 -34.19
C ALA A 193 -20.55 -65.85 -35.01
#